data_507c757148842bc08756ca783555dae2
#
_entry.id   507c757148842bc08756ca783555dae2
#
_cell.length_a   1.000
_cell.length_b   1.000
_cell.length_c   1.000
_cell.angle_alpha   90.00
_cell.angle_beta   90.00
_cell.angle_gamma   90.00
#
_symmetry.space_group_name_H-M   'P 1'
#
loop_
_entity.id
_entity.type
_entity.pdbx_description
1 polymer ?
#
loop_
_entity_poly.entity_id
_entity_poly.type
_entity_poly.pdbx_seq_one_letter_code
_entity_poly.pdbx_strand_id
1 'polypeptide(L)'
;MIRFFIALLALGIWNAAEAQQRPNVILIYTDDQGTLDMGCYGAPDLYTPNMDALAASGVRFTQFYAGSSVCSPSRASLLTGMTPTKAGLNDNATSQPGSSEGLPAEAFTLAEALKSEGYQTAHIGKWHLGYQPDKMPNGQGFDYSFGHMGGCIDNYSHFFYWNGPNRHDLWRNGEEVWHDGEFFLDLMEQEAHNYIRAHREEPFFLYYAINMPHYPLQAKSQWRSYYADLPSPRKEYAAFISTIDESLGRLMDQLDRYGLRENTIVILQSDHGHSTEARTFGGGGYAGPYRGCKFSLFEAGIRVPAMISYPKAIPAGLVRDQMVAGMDWFPTLLDYAGAGNIPGHLEGRSLRSVIEKDAPSPHEYLIWEGPDRWAVRKGDWKLLYAPIDPAGNPEAPWEPVADGLFLVNLKEDIGESKNVIEQYPEKGRELEKKYQKWSEGE
;
A
#
# COMPACT_ATOMS: atom_id res chain seq x y z
N MET A 1 14.99 27.09 -46.30
CA MET A 1 15.63 26.15 -45.35
C MET A 1 15.60 26.63 -43.89
N ILE A 2 15.80 27.91 -43.57
CA ILE A 2 15.87 28.45 -42.18
C ILE A 2 14.50 28.33 -41.43
N ARG A 3 13.36 28.49 -42.09
CA ARG A 3 12.04 28.38 -41.43
C ARG A 3 11.63 26.97 -41.01
N PHE A 4 12.11 25.94 -41.68
CA PHE A 4 11.86 24.53 -41.31
C PHE A 4 12.69 24.10 -40.09
N PHE A 5 13.90 24.61 -39.90
CA PHE A 5 14.73 24.31 -38.73
C PHE A 5 14.21 24.93 -37.44
N ILE A 6 13.60 26.13 -37.52
CA ILE A 6 13.02 26.80 -36.35
C ILE A 6 11.74 26.08 -35.89
N ALA A 7 10.94 25.53 -36.80
CA ALA A 7 9.73 24.76 -36.43
C ALA A 7 10.05 23.42 -35.74
N LEU A 8 11.12 22.72 -36.17
CA LEU A 8 11.57 21.48 -35.54
C LEU A 8 12.20 21.73 -34.15
N LEU A 9 12.94 22.82 -33.96
CA LEU A 9 13.47 23.24 -32.65
C LEU A 9 12.35 23.66 -31.69
N ALA A 10 11.32 24.36 -32.18
CA ALA A 10 10.17 24.75 -31.36
C ALA A 10 9.31 23.57 -30.91
N LEU A 11 9.11 22.55 -31.76
CA LEU A 11 8.41 21.31 -31.41
C LEU A 11 9.20 20.47 -30.41
N GLY A 12 10.53 20.39 -30.53
CA GLY A 12 11.39 19.68 -29.58
C GLY A 12 11.42 20.34 -28.21
N ILE A 13 11.44 21.68 -28.16
CA ILE A 13 11.39 22.45 -26.90
C ILE A 13 10.00 22.34 -26.24
N TRP A 14 8.93 22.29 -27.01
CA TRP A 14 7.58 22.16 -26.47
C TRP A 14 7.33 20.80 -25.85
N ASN A 15 7.78 19.71 -26.51
CA ASN A 15 7.68 18.37 -25.93
C ASN A 15 8.54 18.21 -24.65
N ALA A 16 9.72 18.80 -24.61
CA ALA A 16 10.56 18.78 -23.40
C ALA A 16 9.96 19.63 -22.27
N ALA A 17 9.32 20.76 -22.56
CA ALA A 17 8.66 21.60 -21.56
C ALA A 17 7.37 20.95 -21.01
N GLU A 18 6.63 20.20 -21.83
CA GLU A 18 5.42 19.49 -21.41
C GLU A 18 5.77 18.25 -20.56
N ALA A 19 6.81 17.50 -20.92
CA ALA A 19 7.34 16.39 -20.12
C ALA A 19 7.82 16.88 -18.72
N GLN A 20 8.39 18.06 -18.64
CA GLN A 20 8.86 18.67 -17.37
C GLN A 20 7.71 19.21 -16.49
N GLN A 21 6.47 19.28 -16.97
CA GLN A 21 5.30 19.69 -16.18
C GLN A 21 4.63 18.55 -15.43
N ARG A 22 4.81 17.28 -15.83
CA ARG A 22 4.25 16.12 -15.15
C ARG A 22 4.91 15.90 -13.80
N PRO A 23 4.17 15.58 -12.73
CA PRO A 23 4.78 15.31 -11.43
C PRO A 23 5.55 14.00 -11.45
N ASN A 24 6.66 13.95 -10.71
CA ASN A 24 7.21 12.66 -10.29
C ASN A 24 6.26 11.99 -9.30
N VAL A 25 6.30 10.67 -9.23
CA VAL A 25 5.47 9.89 -8.31
C VAL A 25 6.36 8.94 -7.51
N ILE A 26 6.26 9.01 -6.19
CA ILE A 26 6.84 8.03 -5.26
C ILE A 26 5.69 7.46 -4.44
N LEU A 27 5.44 6.16 -4.61
CA LEU A 27 4.46 5.40 -3.86
C LEU A 27 5.18 4.51 -2.85
N ILE A 28 5.22 4.95 -1.58
CA ILE A 28 5.81 4.23 -0.46
C ILE A 28 4.76 3.30 0.11
N TYR A 29 5.05 2.00 0.12
CA TYR A 29 4.13 0.97 0.52
C TYR A 29 4.77 0.11 1.61
N THR A 30 4.32 0.25 2.86
CA THR A 30 4.83 -0.52 3.99
C THR A 30 4.09 -1.85 4.14
N ASP A 31 4.66 -2.81 4.85
CA ASP A 31 4.20 -4.19 4.97
C ASP A 31 3.88 -4.53 6.43
N ASP A 32 2.65 -4.88 6.75
CA ASP A 32 2.16 -5.16 8.11
C ASP A 32 2.15 -3.93 9.07
N GLN A 33 2.04 -2.70 8.60
CA GLN A 33 1.97 -1.54 9.47
C GLN A 33 0.55 -1.31 9.99
N GLY A 34 0.39 -1.27 11.31
CA GLY A 34 -0.90 -1.11 11.97
C GLY A 34 -1.55 0.25 11.70
N THR A 35 -2.87 0.28 11.83
CA THR A 35 -3.74 1.42 11.49
C THR A 35 -3.32 2.72 12.17
N LEU A 36 -2.85 2.65 13.42
CA LEU A 36 -2.47 3.83 14.21
C LEU A 36 -0.96 3.91 14.49
N ASP A 37 -0.11 3.16 13.79
CA ASP A 37 1.33 3.05 14.08
C ASP A 37 2.17 4.18 13.47
N MET A 38 1.74 5.42 13.71
CA MET A 38 2.47 6.66 13.47
C MET A 38 2.02 7.72 14.47
N GLY A 39 2.87 8.69 14.81
CA GLY A 39 2.52 9.81 15.71
C GLY A 39 1.30 10.58 15.21
N CYS A 40 1.25 10.93 13.92
CA CYS A 40 0.12 11.62 13.29
C CYS A 40 -1.20 10.81 13.24
N TYR A 41 -1.15 9.49 13.48
CA TYR A 41 -2.33 8.63 13.64
C TYR A 41 -2.63 8.30 15.11
N GLY A 42 -1.82 8.77 16.06
CA GLY A 42 -2.11 8.67 17.49
C GLY A 42 -1.33 7.59 18.24
N ALA A 43 -0.27 7.02 17.67
CA ALA A 43 0.64 6.16 18.42
C ALA A 43 1.30 6.97 19.56
N PRO A 44 1.12 6.56 20.81
CA PRO A 44 1.61 7.38 21.95
C PRO A 44 3.11 7.19 22.22
N ASP A 45 3.70 6.15 21.67
CA ASP A 45 5.02 5.62 22.02
C ASP A 45 5.98 5.49 20.83
N LEU A 46 5.58 5.92 19.63
CA LEU A 46 6.40 5.87 18.44
C LEU A 46 7.04 7.22 18.12
N TYR A 47 8.29 7.18 17.70
CA TYR A 47 9.01 8.34 17.18
C TYR A 47 9.04 8.27 15.65
N THR A 48 8.15 9.05 15.01
CA THR A 48 7.93 9.04 13.55
C THR A 48 7.90 10.45 12.94
N PRO A 49 8.91 11.30 13.21
CA PRO A 49 8.86 12.71 12.82
C PRO A 49 8.78 12.93 11.31
N ASN A 50 9.35 12.04 10.50
CA ASN A 50 9.35 12.16 9.04
C ASN A 50 8.00 11.75 8.42
N MET A 51 7.37 10.68 8.94
CA MET A 51 6.01 10.31 8.57
C MET A 51 5.01 11.40 8.99
N ASP A 52 5.18 11.96 10.18
CA ASP A 52 4.35 13.05 10.69
C ASP A 52 4.51 14.33 9.86
N ALA A 53 5.74 14.64 9.44
CA ALA A 53 6.01 15.77 8.55
C ALA A 53 5.41 15.56 7.14
N LEU A 54 5.47 14.33 6.61
CA LEU A 54 4.80 13.99 5.34
C LEU A 54 3.29 14.20 5.46
N ALA A 55 2.65 13.70 6.52
CA ALA A 55 1.23 13.91 6.78
C ALA A 55 0.88 15.40 6.90
N ALA A 56 1.71 16.17 7.59
CA ALA A 56 1.53 17.62 7.77
C ALA A 56 1.72 18.41 6.46
N SER A 57 2.48 17.88 5.50
CA SER A 57 2.76 18.55 4.20
C SER A 57 1.71 18.32 3.12
N GLY A 58 0.60 17.61 3.42
CA GLY A 58 -0.44 17.30 2.45
C GLY A 58 -1.76 16.86 3.08
N VAL A 59 -2.25 15.71 2.67
CA VAL A 59 -3.51 15.10 3.14
C VAL A 59 -3.23 13.80 3.89
N ARG A 60 -3.80 13.67 5.08
CA ARG A 60 -3.91 12.43 5.85
C ARG A 60 -5.35 11.92 5.79
N PHE A 61 -5.53 10.65 5.45
CA PHE A 61 -6.84 10.00 5.42
C PHE A 61 -7.12 9.27 6.74
N THR A 62 -8.35 9.35 7.23
CA THR A 62 -8.78 8.64 8.45
C THR A 62 -9.61 7.41 8.16
N GLN A 63 -10.15 7.26 6.95
CA GLN A 63 -10.94 6.11 6.50
C GLN A 63 -10.40 5.57 5.15
N PHE A 64 -9.10 5.24 5.13
CA PHE A 64 -8.45 4.64 3.97
C PHE A 64 -8.37 3.12 4.12
N TYR A 65 -8.69 2.40 3.04
CA TYR A 65 -8.79 0.94 3.07
C TYR A 65 -7.80 0.27 2.12
N ALA A 66 -7.15 -0.77 2.61
CA ALA A 66 -6.42 -1.72 1.79
C ALA A 66 -7.37 -2.53 0.90
N GLY A 67 -6.88 -3.03 -0.23
CA GLY A 67 -7.67 -3.91 -1.11
C GLY A 67 -7.96 -5.28 -0.50
N SER A 68 -7.14 -5.73 0.46
CA SER A 68 -7.28 -7.00 1.17
C SER A 68 -6.63 -6.91 2.55
N SER A 69 -6.88 -7.92 3.39
CA SER A 69 -6.21 -8.10 4.69
C SER A 69 -4.93 -8.94 4.61
N VAL A 70 -4.41 -9.21 3.39
CA VAL A 70 -3.16 -9.94 3.14
C VAL A 70 -2.39 -9.35 1.97
N CYS A 71 -1.08 -9.64 1.91
CA CYS A 71 -0.10 -8.91 1.08
C CYS A 71 -0.39 -8.94 -0.43
N SER A 72 -0.35 -10.12 -1.08
CA SER A 72 -0.43 -10.19 -2.55
C SER A 72 -1.72 -9.61 -3.12
N PRO A 73 -2.91 -9.94 -2.59
CA PRO A 73 -4.15 -9.35 -3.07
C PRO A 73 -4.20 -7.83 -2.90
N SER A 74 -3.68 -7.29 -1.79
CA SER A 74 -3.65 -5.86 -1.55
C SER A 74 -2.73 -5.14 -2.56
N ARG A 75 -1.56 -5.73 -2.85
CA ARG A 75 -0.60 -5.23 -3.86
C ARG A 75 -1.18 -5.34 -5.28
N ALA A 76 -1.86 -6.44 -5.60
CA ALA A 76 -2.57 -6.59 -6.87
C ALA A 76 -3.64 -5.51 -7.06
N SER A 77 -4.46 -5.29 -6.02
CA SER A 77 -5.50 -4.25 -6.04
C SER A 77 -4.92 -2.85 -6.27
N LEU A 78 -3.85 -2.50 -5.54
CA LEU A 78 -3.13 -1.23 -5.70
C LEU A 78 -2.63 -1.02 -7.13
N LEU A 79 -1.94 -2.03 -7.69
CA LEU A 79 -1.28 -1.90 -8.99
C LEU A 79 -2.23 -2.03 -10.18
N THR A 80 -3.40 -2.65 -10.01
CA THR A 80 -4.37 -2.81 -11.12
C THR A 80 -5.56 -1.85 -11.04
N GLY A 81 -5.77 -1.17 -9.90
CA GLY A 81 -6.96 -0.33 -9.70
C GLY A 81 -8.27 -1.14 -9.63
N MET A 82 -8.18 -2.44 -9.33
CA MET A 82 -9.29 -3.39 -9.27
C MET A 82 -9.37 -4.02 -7.88
N THR A 83 -10.51 -4.61 -7.53
CA THR A 83 -10.56 -5.54 -6.38
C THR A 83 -9.69 -6.77 -6.66
N PRO A 84 -9.13 -7.43 -5.63
CA PRO A 84 -8.21 -8.55 -5.81
C PRO A 84 -8.79 -9.68 -6.67
N THR A 85 -10.05 -10.05 -6.48
CA THR A 85 -10.73 -11.09 -7.26
C THR A 85 -10.79 -10.73 -8.75
N LYS A 86 -11.12 -9.48 -9.08
CA LYS A 86 -11.14 -9.01 -10.47
C LYS A 86 -9.74 -8.77 -11.05
N ALA A 87 -8.76 -8.49 -10.21
CA ALA A 87 -7.34 -8.48 -10.61
C ALA A 87 -6.80 -9.90 -10.87
N GLY A 88 -7.55 -10.95 -10.49
CA GLY A 88 -7.16 -12.35 -10.69
C GLY A 88 -6.20 -12.91 -9.62
N LEU A 89 -6.11 -12.25 -8.44
CA LEU A 89 -5.26 -12.69 -7.33
C LEU A 89 -5.91 -12.36 -5.98
N ASN A 90 -6.74 -13.27 -5.47
CA ASN A 90 -7.52 -13.09 -4.23
C ASN A 90 -6.92 -13.78 -2.99
N ASP A 91 -5.74 -14.41 -3.11
CA ASP A 91 -4.97 -14.96 -2.00
C ASP A 91 -3.47 -14.69 -2.20
N ASN A 92 -2.66 -14.94 -1.18
CA ASN A 92 -1.22 -14.76 -1.29
C ASN A 92 -0.60 -15.65 -2.37
N ALA A 93 0.12 -15.04 -3.29
CA ALA A 93 0.94 -15.77 -4.26
C ALA A 93 1.98 -16.62 -3.52
N THR A 94 2.19 -17.83 -4.01
CA THR A 94 3.23 -18.69 -3.43
C THR A 94 4.61 -18.07 -3.58
N SER A 95 5.40 -18.17 -2.53
CA SER A 95 6.81 -17.75 -2.57
C SER A 95 7.74 -18.84 -3.15
N GLN A 96 7.25 -19.73 -4.01
CA GLN A 96 8.03 -20.80 -4.62
C GLN A 96 8.49 -20.41 -6.03
N PRO A 97 9.81 -20.29 -6.30
CA PRO A 97 10.32 -20.11 -7.64
C PRO A 97 9.84 -21.24 -8.57
N GLY A 98 9.46 -20.89 -9.79
CA GLY A 98 8.90 -21.83 -10.75
C GLY A 98 7.39 -22.07 -10.66
N SER A 99 6.72 -21.56 -9.63
CA SER A 99 5.25 -21.54 -9.60
C SER A 99 4.70 -20.62 -10.69
N SER A 100 3.55 -21.01 -11.27
CA SER A 100 2.78 -20.18 -12.18
C SER A 100 1.81 -19.22 -11.46
N GLU A 101 1.71 -19.30 -10.13
CA GLU A 101 0.87 -18.40 -9.36
C GLU A 101 1.41 -16.96 -9.36
N GLY A 102 0.52 -16.00 -9.15
CA GLY A 102 0.84 -14.58 -9.10
C GLY A 102 -0.16 -13.74 -9.89
N LEU A 103 0.10 -12.46 -9.99
CA LEU A 103 -0.70 -11.56 -10.80
C LEU A 103 -0.71 -12.03 -12.26
N PRO A 104 -1.88 -12.17 -12.91
CA PRO A 104 -1.92 -12.52 -14.33
C PRO A 104 -1.07 -11.59 -15.19
N ALA A 105 -0.36 -12.16 -16.15
CA ALA A 105 0.51 -11.37 -17.04
C ALA A 105 -0.28 -10.36 -17.90
N GLU A 106 -1.57 -10.63 -18.11
CA GLU A 106 -2.51 -9.77 -18.85
C GLU A 106 -3.07 -8.61 -18.00
N ALA A 107 -2.84 -8.62 -16.69
CA ALA A 107 -3.30 -7.56 -15.80
C ALA A 107 -2.59 -6.25 -16.13
N PHE A 108 -3.36 -5.24 -16.53
CA PHE A 108 -2.82 -3.93 -16.84
C PHE A 108 -2.50 -3.15 -15.57
N THR A 109 -1.23 -2.84 -15.38
CA THR A 109 -0.72 -2.25 -14.14
C THR A 109 -0.59 -0.73 -14.21
N LEU A 110 -0.54 -0.10 -13.03
CA LEU A 110 -0.23 1.33 -12.89
C LEU A 110 1.14 1.69 -13.50
N ALA A 111 2.12 0.78 -13.43
CA ALA A 111 3.43 1.01 -14.04
C ALA A 111 3.33 1.07 -15.56
N GLU A 112 2.58 0.14 -16.20
CA GLU A 112 2.33 0.18 -17.64
C GLU A 112 1.55 1.41 -18.06
N ALA A 113 0.54 1.80 -17.27
CA ALA A 113 -0.26 2.99 -17.52
C ALA A 113 0.59 4.27 -17.47
N LEU A 114 1.41 4.45 -16.44
CA LEU A 114 2.30 5.61 -16.33
C LEU A 114 3.42 5.58 -17.37
N LYS A 115 3.96 4.39 -17.70
CA LYS A 115 4.93 4.22 -18.77
C LYS A 115 4.39 4.66 -20.12
N SER A 116 3.12 4.34 -20.42
CA SER A 116 2.45 4.81 -21.66
C SER A 116 2.29 6.35 -21.70
N GLU A 117 2.29 7.00 -20.55
CA GLU A 117 2.31 8.45 -20.41
C GLU A 117 3.73 9.05 -20.38
N GLY A 118 4.78 8.25 -20.65
CA GLY A 118 6.17 8.70 -20.76
C GLY A 118 6.95 8.75 -19.45
N TYR A 119 6.48 8.08 -18.40
CA TYR A 119 7.22 7.94 -17.15
C TYR A 119 8.30 6.86 -17.26
N GLN A 120 9.45 7.11 -16.64
CA GLN A 120 10.39 6.06 -16.26
C GLN A 120 9.85 5.34 -15.03
N THR A 121 9.88 4.01 -14.98
CA THR A 121 9.21 3.24 -13.95
C THR A 121 10.16 2.34 -13.17
N ALA A 122 10.10 2.38 -11.83
CA ALA A 122 10.91 1.53 -10.96
C ALA A 122 10.10 0.86 -9.86
N HIS A 123 10.43 -0.41 -9.61
CA HIS A 123 10.04 -1.15 -8.40
C HIS A 123 11.28 -1.36 -7.53
N ILE A 124 11.22 -0.98 -6.26
CA ILE A 124 12.29 -1.23 -5.28
C ILE A 124 11.68 -1.78 -4.00
N GLY A 125 12.02 -3.02 -3.65
CA GLY A 125 11.58 -3.68 -2.42
C GLY A 125 10.83 -5.00 -2.62
N LYS A 126 9.78 -5.22 -1.82
CA LYS A 126 8.95 -6.43 -1.84
C LYS A 126 7.99 -6.42 -3.03
N TRP A 127 8.02 -7.50 -3.83
CA TRP A 127 7.09 -7.71 -4.93
C TRP A 127 5.86 -8.53 -4.53
N HIS A 128 6.02 -9.79 -4.22
CA HIS A 128 5.03 -10.77 -3.79
C HIS A 128 3.83 -10.96 -4.77
N LEU A 129 4.08 -10.83 -6.07
CA LEU A 129 3.06 -10.99 -7.11
C LEU A 129 3.45 -12.03 -8.18
N GLY A 130 4.46 -12.85 -7.92
CA GLY A 130 4.86 -13.97 -8.78
C GLY A 130 6.33 -13.98 -9.14
N TYR A 131 6.82 -15.17 -9.56
CA TYR A 131 8.21 -15.44 -9.90
C TYR A 131 8.47 -15.70 -11.39
N GLN A 132 7.41 -15.91 -12.20
CA GLN A 132 7.61 -16.07 -13.64
C GLN A 132 8.06 -14.75 -14.27
N PRO A 133 8.92 -14.78 -15.31
CA PRO A 133 9.45 -13.55 -15.90
C PRO A 133 8.39 -12.54 -16.33
N ASP A 134 7.24 -13.00 -16.82
CA ASP A 134 6.08 -12.19 -17.21
C ASP A 134 5.28 -11.66 -16.02
N LYS A 135 5.51 -12.21 -14.82
CA LYS A 135 4.88 -11.81 -13.54
C LYS A 135 5.82 -11.06 -12.61
N MET A 136 7.12 -11.04 -12.89
CA MET A 136 8.10 -10.22 -12.18
C MET A 136 7.90 -8.73 -12.50
N PRO A 137 8.46 -7.80 -11.72
CA PRO A 137 8.23 -6.37 -11.94
C PRO A 137 8.51 -5.90 -13.37
N ASN A 138 9.59 -6.40 -14.00
CA ASN A 138 9.93 -6.03 -15.37
C ASN A 138 8.92 -6.56 -16.42
N GLY A 139 8.27 -7.68 -16.16
CA GLY A 139 7.16 -8.20 -16.98
C GLY A 139 5.84 -7.47 -16.74
N GLN A 140 5.75 -6.67 -15.67
CA GLN A 140 4.57 -5.94 -15.23
C GLN A 140 4.76 -4.40 -15.33
N GLY A 141 5.57 -3.95 -16.30
CA GLY A 141 5.66 -2.55 -16.70
C GLY A 141 6.77 -1.73 -16.05
N PHE A 142 7.58 -2.30 -15.15
CA PHE A 142 8.70 -1.58 -14.55
C PHE A 142 9.98 -1.69 -15.40
N ASP A 143 10.58 -0.54 -15.73
CA ASP A 143 11.85 -0.46 -16.48
C ASP A 143 13.03 -0.91 -15.62
N TYR A 144 12.96 -0.62 -14.33
CA TYR A 144 13.96 -0.99 -13.34
C TYR A 144 13.31 -1.75 -12.18
N SER A 145 13.97 -2.79 -11.69
CA SER A 145 13.55 -3.49 -10.48
C SER A 145 14.73 -3.89 -9.60
N PHE A 146 14.56 -3.74 -8.28
CA PHE A 146 15.46 -4.28 -7.26
C PHE A 146 14.65 -4.73 -6.05
N GLY A 147 14.82 -5.96 -5.59
CA GLY A 147 14.13 -6.46 -4.41
C GLY A 147 13.88 -7.95 -4.43
N HIS A 148 12.97 -8.39 -3.56
CA HIS A 148 12.63 -9.81 -3.42
C HIS A 148 11.24 -10.13 -3.98
N MET A 149 11.11 -11.36 -4.50
CA MET A 149 9.88 -11.79 -5.18
C MET A 149 8.90 -12.49 -4.24
N GLY A 150 9.35 -13.05 -3.13
CA GLY A 150 8.52 -13.74 -2.15
C GLY A 150 7.89 -12.85 -1.09
N GLY A 151 7.17 -13.49 -0.16
CA GLY A 151 6.44 -12.79 0.92
C GLY A 151 7.33 -12.17 1.99
N CYS A 152 8.51 -12.72 2.23
CA CYS A 152 9.48 -12.21 3.22
C CYS A 152 10.89 -12.68 2.91
N ILE A 153 11.87 -11.97 3.44
CA ILE A 153 13.29 -12.37 3.47
C ILE A 153 13.92 -12.01 4.82
N ASP A 154 14.99 -12.65 5.18
CA ASP A 154 15.91 -12.15 6.21
C ASP A 154 16.59 -10.88 5.71
N ASN A 155 16.58 -9.81 6.51
CA ASN A 155 17.02 -8.49 6.06
C ASN A 155 18.53 -8.32 5.88
N TYR A 156 19.34 -9.33 6.21
CA TYR A 156 20.80 -9.30 6.07
C TYR A 156 21.34 -10.38 5.13
N SER A 157 20.77 -11.59 5.18
CA SER A 157 21.15 -12.69 4.30
C SER A 157 20.34 -12.76 3.02
N HIS A 158 19.20 -12.06 2.97
CA HIS A 158 18.25 -12.01 1.86
C HIS A 158 17.65 -13.37 1.48
N PHE A 159 17.64 -14.31 2.41
CA PHE A 159 17.04 -15.62 2.22
C PHE A 159 15.56 -15.62 2.62
N PHE A 160 14.74 -16.21 1.78
CA PHE A 160 13.42 -16.67 2.17
C PHE A 160 13.56 -17.91 3.05
N TYR A 161 12.86 -17.95 4.19
CA TYR A 161 13.03 -19.01 5.22
C TYR A 161 11.70 -19.56 5.75
N TRP A 162 10.57 -19.16 5.14
CA TRP A 162 9.25 -19.43 5.70
C TRP A 162 8.82 -20.90 5.61
N ASN A 163 8.89 -21.49 4.42
CA ASN A 163 8.52 -22.88 4.16
C ASN A 163 9.42 -23.46 3.06
N GLY A 164 9.61 -24.77 3.07
CA GLY A 164 10.53 -25.43 2.17
C GLY A 164 12.00 -25.13 2.49
N PRO A 165 12.92 -25.47 1.59
CA PRO A 165 14.33 -25.14 1.74
C PRO A 165 14.53 -23.63 1.75
N ASN A 166 15.42 -23.14 2.63
CA ASN A 166 15.86 -21.74 2.56
C ASN A 166 16.48 -21.48 1.18
N ARG A 167 16.13 -20.35 0.58
CA ARG A 167 16.65 -19.95 -0.70
C ARG A 167 16.92 -18.46 -0.71
N HIS A 168 17.94 -18.03 -1.40
CA HIS A 168 18.21 -16.64 -1.63
C HIS A 168 17.13 -16.03 -2.53
N ASP A 169 16.70 -14.79 -2.26
CA ASP A 169 15.61 -14.13 -2.96
C ASP A 169 15.84 -12.62 -3.09
N LEU A 170 16.99 -12.24 -3.66
CA LEU A 170 17.28 -10.85 -4.00
C LEU A 170 17.62 -10.73 -5.48
N TRP A 171 16.92 -9.84 -6.17
CA TRP A 171 16.93 -9.74 -7.63
C TRP A 171 17.11 -8.31 -8.10
N ARG A 172 17.82 -8.13 -9.22
CA ARG A 172 17.88 -6.87 -9.96
C ARG A 172 17.57 -7.13 -11.43
N ASN A 173 16.50 -6.52 -11.94
CA ASN A 173 16.04 -6.68 -13.34
C ASN A 173 15.92 -8.14 -13.78
N GLY A 174 15.37 -9.01 -12.92
CA GLY A 174 15.19 -10.43 -13.22
C GLY A 174 16.43 -11.31 -13.03
N GLU A 175 17.57 -10.75 -12.64
CA GLU A 175 18.79 -11.48 -12.32
C GLU A 175 19.05 -11.50 -10.82
N GLU A 176 19.42 -12.66 -10.27
CA GLU A 176 19.74 -12.80 -8.85
C GLU A 176 21.05 -12.06 -8.51
N VAL A 177 21.05 -11.28 -7.42
CA VAL A 177 22.20 -10.48 -6.96
C VAL A 177 22.46 -10.73 -5.48
N TRP A 178 23.72 -10.67 -5.05
CA TRP A 178 24.17 -11.05 -3.72
C TRP A 178 24.74 -9.86 -2.98
N HIS A 179 24.21 -9.58 -1.80
CA HIS A 179 24.59 -8.49 -0.90
C HIS A 179 24.64 -8.96 0.56
N ASP A 180 25.23 -10.14 0.80
CA ASP A 180 25.24 -10.80 2.10
C ASP A 180 25.80 -9.90 3.21
N GLY A 181 25.04 -9.77 4.29
CA GLY A 181 25.41 -8.96 5.45
C GLY A 181 25.06 -7.47 5.34
N GLU A 182 24.61 -6.99 4.19
CA GLU A 182 24.11 -5.62 4.01
C GLU A 182 22.61 -5.56 4.40
N PHE A 183 22.20 -4.51 5.11
CA PHE A 183 20.83 -4.38 5.55
C PHE A 183 19.91 -4.01 4.37
N PHE A 184 18.86 -4.80 4.14
CA PHE A 184 18.04 -4.68 2.93
C PHE A 184 17.42 -3.29 2.73
N LEU A 185 16.94 -2.62 3.79
CA LEU A 185 16.40 -1.27 3.67
C LEU A 185 17.48 -0.24 3.26
N ASP A 186 18.74 -0.42 3.68
CA ASP A 186 19.84 0.45 3.25
C ASP A 186 20.18 0.24 1.77
N LEU A 187 20.09 -1.01 1.29
CA LEU A 187 20.22 -1.32 -0.15
C LEU A 187 19.08 -0.69 -0.95
N MET A 188 17.83 -0.84 -0.49
CA MET A 188 16.66 -0.19 -1.12
C MET A 188 16.84 1.32 -1.22
N GLU A 189 17.32 1.95 -0.15
CA GLU A 189 17.57 3.39 -0.09
C GLU A 189 18.65 3.80 -1.12
N GLN A 190 19.74 3.06 -1.18
CA GLN A 190 20.80 3.30 -2.16
C GLN A 190 20.30 3.19 -3.60
N GLU A 191 19.49 2.17 -3.89
CA GLU A 191 18.88 1.96 -5.22
C GLU A 191 17.90 3.10 -5.57
N ALA A 192 17.05 3.51 -4.62
CA ALA A 192 16.14 4.63 -4.80
C ALA A 192 16.90 5.95 -5.07
N HIS A 193 17.96 6.22 -4.31
CA HIS A 193 18.82 7.38 -4.49
C HIS A 193 19.48 7.40 -5.87
N ASN A 194 20.01 6.25 -6.32
CA ASN A 194 20.62 6.13 -7.64
C ASN A 194 19.59 6.31 -8.75
N TYR A 195 18.42 5.71 -8.60
CA TYR A 195 17.34 5.83 -9.57
C TYR A 195 16.84 7.28 -9.71
N ILE A 196 16.52 7.95 -8.61
CA ILE A 196 16.06 9.35 -8.60
C ILE A 196 17.14 10.26 -9.22
N ARG A 197 18.41 10.06 -8.87
CA ARG A 197 19.53 10.83 -9.45
C ARG A 197 19.63 10.66 -10.96
N ALA A 198 19.45 9.45 -11.46
CA ALA A 198 19.54 9.13 -12.90
C ALA A 198 18.39 9.74 -13.70
N HIS A 199 17.18 9.78 -13.12
CA HIS A 199 15.96 10.21 -13.80
C HIS A 199 15.41 11.57 -13.35
N ARG A 200 16.22 12.41 -12.70
CA ARG A 200 15.79 13.70 -12.15
C ARG A 200 15.31 14.72 -13.19
N GLU A 201 15.64 14.54 -14.47
CA GLU A 201 15.28 15.43 -15.58
C GLU A 201 14.06 14.91 -16.36
N GLU A 202 13.50 13.76 -15.96
CA GLU A 202 12.38 13.09 -16.60
C GLU A 202 11.30 12.75 -15.57
N PRO A 203 10.02 12.68 -15.92
CA PRO A 203 9.01 12.20 -14.98
C PRO A 203 9.24 10.72 -14.66
N PHE A 204 9.23 10.39 -13.37
CA PHE A 204 9.40 9.01 -12.93
C PHE A 204 8.31 8.55 -11.96
N PHE A 205 8.04 7.25 -11.99
CA PHE A 205 7.25 6.52 -11.01
C PHE A 205 8.14 5.54 -10.25
N LEU A 206 8.25 5.73 -8.96
CA LEU A 206 8.94 4.82 -8.05
C LEU A 206 7.93 4.14 -7.12
N TYR A 207 7.72 2.83 -7.29
CA TYR A 207 7.05 1.99 -6.32
C TYR A 207 8.07 1.51 -5.30
N TYR A 208 8.12 2.19 -4.14
CA TYR A 208 9.04 1.93 -3.03
C TYR A 208 8.34 1.04 -2.00
N ALA A 209 8.42 -0.29 -2.24
CA ALA A 209 7.67 -1.32 -1.54
C ALA A 209 8.48 -1.88 -0.35
N ILE A 210 8.47 -1.16 0.78
CA ILE A 210 9.21 -1.51 1.99
C ILE A 210 8.64 -2.80 2.59
N ASN A 211 9.51 -3.81 2.81
CA ASN A 211 9.13 -5.09 3.41
C ASN A 211 8.99 -5.06 4.95
N MET A 212 9.04 -3.89 5.54
CA MET A 212 8.96 -3.67 6.99
C MET A 212 7.66 -2.92 7.33
N PRO A 213 7.11 -3.11 8.54
CA PRO A 213 7.60 -3.87 9.69
C PRO A 213 7.25 -5.38 9.68
N HIS A 214 7.02 -6.02 8.52
CA HIS A 214 6.85 -7.47 8.42
C HIS A 214 8.08 -8.20 9.01
N TYR A 215 7.87 -9.38 9.58
CA TYR A 215 8.96 -10.18 10.13
C TYR A 215 10.02 -10.59 9.07
N PRO A 216 11.29 -10.84 9.48
CA PRO A 216 11.85 -10.82 10.84
C PRO A 216 12.07 -9.38 11.35
N LEU A 217 11.80 -9.16 12.65
CA LEU A 217 11.92 -7.83 13.26
C LEU A 217 13.40 -7.48 13.54
N GLN A 218 14.13 -7.07 12.51
CA GLN A 218 15.57 -6.80 12.49
C GLN A 218 15.85 -5.29 12.33
N ALA A 219 15.42 -4.50 13.29
CA ALA A 219 15.65 -3.05 13.27
C ALA A 219 17.12 -2.66 13.52
N LYS A 220 17.50 -1.44 13.09
CA LYS A 220 18.81 -0.84 13.38
C LYS A 220 19.06 -0.76 14.88
N SER A 221 20.32 -0.95 15.29
CA SER A 221 20.73 -1.03 16.71
C SER A 221 20.36 0.22 17.51
N GLN A 222 20.48 1.41 16.92
CA GLN A 222 20.11 2.69 17.55
C GLN A 222 18.64 2.71 18.00
N TRP A 223 17.72 2.23 17.15
CA TRP A 223 16.30 2.20 17.46
C TRP A 223 15.94 1.09 18.43
N ARG A 224 16.62 -0.06 18.37
CA ARG A 224 16.49 -1.10 19.40
C ARG A 224 16.89 -0.60 20.77
N SER A 225 17.95 0.21 20.84
CA SER A 225 18.39 0.84 22.10
C SER A 225 17.41 1.92 22.58
N TYR A 226 16.88 2.74 21.66
CA TYR A 226 15.91 3.77 21.98
C TYR A 226 14.63 3.21 22.63
N TYR A 227 14.14 2.06 22.14
CA TYR A 227 12.94 1.40 22.63
C TYR A 227 13.18 0.27 23.62
N ALA A 228 14.36 0.18 24.22
CA ALA A 228 14.72 -0.93 25.09
C ALA A 228 13.78 -1.11 26.31
N ASP A 229 13.18 -0.04 26.81
CA ASP A 229 12.29 -0.03 27.97
C ASP A 229 10.84 -0.42 27.63
N LEU A 230 10.46 -0.48 26.36
CA LEU A 230 9.14 -0.96 25.99
C LEU A 230 9.05 -2.50 26.15
N PRO A 231 7.87 -3.03 26.46
CA PRO A 231 7.68 -4.48 26.51
C PRO A 231 7.76 -5.10 25.11
N SER A 232 8.27 -6.34 25.03
CA SER A 232 8.15 -7.18 23.81
C SER A 232 6.67 -7.59 23.66
N PRO A 233 6.13 -7.65 22.42
CA PRO A 233 6.76 -7.41 21.11
C PRO A 233 6.78 -5.95 20.66
N ARG A 234 6.22 -5.01 21.44
CA ARG A 234 6.10 -3.60 21.03
C ARG A 234 7.46 -2.93 20.76
N LYS A 235 8.49 -3.22 21.57
CA LYS A 235 9.82 -2.62 21.40
C LYS A 235 10.48 -2.99 20.07
N GLU A 236 10.35 -4.25 19.65
CA GLU A 236 10.92 -4.71 18.38
C GLU A 236 10.21 -4.07 17.20
N TYR A 237 8.90 -4.01 17.26
CA TYR A 237 8.05 -3.38 16.25
C TYR A 237 8.28 -1.87 16.18
N ALA A 238 8.30 -1.16 17.31
CA ALA A 238 8.55 0.27 17.39
C ALA A 238 9.91 0.65 16.80
N ALA A 239 10.95 -0.15 17.10
CA ALA A 239 12.28 0.05 16.51
C ALA A 239 12.26 -0.10 14.98
N PHE A 240 11.44 -0.99 14.45
CA PHE A 240 11.27 -1.17 13.01
C PHE A 240 10.56 0.02 12.37
N ILE A 241 9.47 0.53 12.97
CA ILE A 241 8.75 1.71 12.48
C ILE A 241 9.67 2.93 12.42
N SER A 242 10.47 3.19 13.48
CA SER A 242 11.41 4.33 13.45
C SER A 242 12.59 4.12 12.48
N THR A 243 12.95 2.86 12.17
CA THR A 243 13.91 2.57 11.10
C THR A 243 13.35 2.95 9.72
N ILE A 244 12.06 2.67 9.46
CA ILE A 244 11.36 3.10 8.23
C ILE A 244 11.27 4.62 8.17
N ASP A 245 10.88 5.24 9.27
CA ASP A 245 10.73 6.71 9.37
C ASP A 245 12.05 7.44 9.04
N GLU A 246 13.16 6.94 9.56
CA GLU A 246 14.49 7.48 9.26
C GLU A 246 14.84 7.36 7.77
N SER A 247 14.52 6.23 7.13
CA SER A 247 14.73 6.02 5.69
C SER A 247 13.85 6.97 4.85
N LEU A 248 12.59 7.17 5.26
CA LEU A 248 11.71 8.16 4.64
C LEU A 248 12.32 9.56 4.70
N GLY A 249 12.86 9.96 5.87
CA GLY A 249 13.52 11.27 6.03
C GLY A 249 14.65 11.47 5.01
N ARG A 250 15.52 10.47 4.84
CA ARG A 250 16.63 10.54 3.87
C ARG A 250 16.13 10.58 2.41
N LEU A 251 15.05 9.90 2.09
CA LEU A 251 14.41 9.97 0.77
C LEU A 251 13.87 11.38 0.50
N MET A 252 13.20 11.99 1.48
CA MET A 252 12.68 13.36 1.37
C MET A 252 13.82 14.39 1.23
N ASP A 253 14.86 14.27 2.04
CA ASP A 253 16.08 15.11 1.95
C ASP A 253 16.71 15.06 0.57
N GLN A 254 16.68 13.91 -0.10
CA GLN A 254 17.21 13.77 -1.45
C GLN A 254 16.35 14.52 -2.47
N LEU A 255 15.03 14.45 -2.36
CA LEU A 255 14.14 15.23 -3.23
C LEU A 255 14.38 16.73 -3.09
N ASP A 256 14.58 17.19 -1.85
CA ASP A 256 14.92 18.59 -1.57
C ASP A 256 16.26 19.00 -2.18
N ARG A 257 17.32 18.19 -2.00
CA ARG A 257 18.66 18.43 -2.59
C ARG A 257 18.66 18.55 -4.11
N TYR A 258 17.79 17.82 -4.78
CA TYR A 258 17.67 17.87 -6.24
C TYR A 258 16.64 18.89 -6.72
N GLY A 259 15.94 19.60 -5.81
CA GLY A 259 14.88 20.55 -6.15
C GLY A 259 13.64 19.88 -6.74
N LEU A 260 13.44 18.59 -6.45
CA LEU A 260 12.33 17.80 -7.01
C LEU A 260 11.07 17.82 -6.15
N ARG A 261 11.20 18.16 -4.85
CA ARG A 261 10.11 18.02 -3.86
C ARG A 261 8.83 18.68 -4.30
N GLU A 262 8.91 19.90 -4.81
CA GLU A 262 7.75 20.70 -5.21
C GLU A 262 6.91 20.03 -6.29
N ASN A 263 7.56 19.34 -7.26
CA ASN A 263 6.89 18.65 -8.36
C ASN A 263 6.90 17.12 -8.21
N THR A 264 6.89 16.63 -6.96
CA THR A 264 6.83 15.19 -6.67
C THR A 264 5.63 14.87 -5.78
N ILE A 265 4.77 13.97 -6.26
CA ILE A 265 3.73 13.33 -5.45
C ILE A 265 4.40 12.25 -4.61
N VAL A 266 4.24 12.34 -3.29
CA VAL A 266 4.70 11.31 -2.35
C VAL A 266 3.49 10.75 -1.64
N ILE A 267 3.25 9.45 -1.79
CA ILE A 267 2.21 8.70 -1.11
C ILE A 267 2.89 7.74 -0.13
N LEU A 268 2.34 7.62 1.08
CA LEU A 268 2.65 6.55 2.02
C LEU A 268 1.37 5.82 2.39
N GLN A 269 1.39 4.50 2.31
CA GLN A 269 0.29 3.62 2.68
C GLN A 269 0.82 2.27 3.18
N SER A 270 0.14 1.63 4.16
CA SER A 270 0.35 0.22 4.50
C SER A 270 -0.44 -0.70 3.57
N ASP A 271 0.06 -1.91 3.35
CA ASP A 271 -0.63 -2.91 2.51
C ASP A 271 -1.86 -3.51 3.21
N HIS A 272 -1.84 -3.68 4.51
CA HIS A 272 -2.96 -4.09 5.39
C HIS A 272 -2.62 -3.80 6.86
N GLY A 273 -3.42 -4.31 7.79
CA GLY A 273 -3.18 -4.15 9.22
C GLY A 273 -1.99 -4.97 9.75
N HIS A 274 -1.59 -4.71 10.99
CA HIS A 274 -0.45 -5.37 11.65
C HIS A 274 -0.65 -6.89 11.79
N SER A 275 0.47 -7.63 11.86
CA SER A 275 0.47 -9.07 12.09
C SER A 275 0.55 -9.41 13.58
N THR A 276 -0.16 -10.46 13.99
CA THR A 276 -0.08 -11.08 15.33
C THR A 276 0.51 -12.50 15.29
N GLU A 277 1.14 -12.86 14.18
CA GLU A 277 1.76 -14.18 14.01
C GLU A 277 2.87 -14.42 15.03
N ALA A 278 3.11 -15.69 15.39
CA ALA A 278 4.15 -16.07 16.35
C ALA A 278 5.55 -15.56 15.98
N ARG A 279 5.81 -15.33 14.69
CA ARG A 279 7.06 -14.76 14.16
C ARG A 279 7.25 -13.28 14.44
N THR A 280 6.17 -12.58 14.79
CA THR A 280 6.20 -11.22 15.32
C THR A 280 6.14 -11.21 16.84
N PHE A 281 6.46 -12.35 17.47
CA PHE A 281 6.33 -12.56 18.93
C PHE A 281 4.89 -12.35 19.43
N GLY A 282 3.89 -12.59 18.59
CA GLY A 282 2.47 -12.38 18.88
C GLY A 282 1.95 -11.00 18.53
N GLY A 283 2.73 -10.18 17.82
CA GLY A 283 2.33 -8.86 17.35
C GLY A 283 2.95 -7.72 18.14
N GLY A 284 3.00 -6.56 17.58
CA GLY A 284 3.55 -5.35 18.19
C GLY A 284 2.90 -4.09 17.63
N GLY A 285 2.02 -4.26 16.65
CA GLY A 285 1.27 -3.16 16.04
C GLY A 285 0.16 -2.63 16.95
N TYR A 286 -0.30 -1.42 16.67
CA TYR A 286 -1.34 -0.74 17.42
C TYR A 286 -2.48 -0.31 16.49
N ALA A 287 -3.67 -0.81 16.77
CA ALA A 287 -4.88 -0.50 16.02
C ALA A 287 -5.90 0.33 16.83
N GLY A 288 -5.60 0.66 18.09
CA GLY A 288 -6.49 1.45 18.95
C GLY A 288 -7.84 0.75 19.15
N PRO A 289 -8.95 1.46 18.87
CA PRO A 289 -10.28 0.90 19.08
C PRO A 289 -10.71 -0.10 18.01
N TYR A 290 -9.94 -0.24 16.92
CA TYR A 290 -10.32 -1.09 15.80
C TYR A 290 -10.07 -2.56 16.10
N ARG A 291 -11.02 -3.42 15.70
CA ARG A 291 -10.92 -4.88 15.86
C ARG A 291 -10.11 -5.52 14.72
N GLY A 292 -9.48 -6.65 15.04
CA GLY A 292 -8.79 -7.51 14.09
C GLY A 292 -7.34 -7.11 13.85
N CYS A 293 -6.77 -7.70 12.84
CA CYS A 293 -5.38 -7.51 12.38
C CYS A 293 -5.26 -8.14 10.99
N LYS A 294 -4.04 -8.32 10.46
CA LYS A 294 -3.77 -9.14 9.27
C LYS A 294 -4.61 -10.42 9.24
N PHE A 295 -5.11 -10.82 8.08
CA PHE A 295 -6.07 -11.90 7.80
C PHE A 295 -7.53 -11.59 8.15
N SER A 296 -7.82 -10.53 8.90
CA SER A 296 -9.17 -10.17 9.30
C SER A 296 -9.78 -9.11 8.40
N LEU A 297 -11.09 -9.23 8.09
CA LEU A 297 -11.86 -8.19 7.41
C LEU A 297 -12.52 -7.19 8.37
N PHE A 298 -12.27 -7.29 9.67
CA PHE A 298 -12.57 -6.22 10.62
C PHE A 298 -11.70 -5.00 10.35
N GLU A 299 -12.05 -3.84 10.92
CA GLU A 299 -11.42 -2.56 10.60
C GLU A 299 -9.89 -2.61 10.69
N ALA A 300 -9.30 -3.15 11.76
CA ALA A 300 -7.84 -3.16 11.92
C ALA A 300 -7.08 -4.07 10.95
N GLY A 301 -7.77 -4.94 10.21
CA GLY A 301 -7.14 -5.75 9.17
C GLY A 301 -7.09 -5.06 7.80
N ILE A 302 -8.02 -4.14 7.53
CA ILE A 302 -8.19 -3.51 6.21
C ILE A 302 -8.12 -1.98 6.23
N ARG A 303 -8.38 -1.33 7.36
CA ARG A 303 -8.22 0.12 7.52
C ARG A 303 -6.76 0.43 7.81
N VAL A 304 -6.13 1.21 6.94
CA VAL A 304 -4.68 1.43 6.95
C VAL A 304 -4.34 2.92 7.02
N PRO A 305 -3.17 3.26 7.57
CA PRO A 305 -2.67 4.62 7.42
C PRO A 305 -2.38 4.90 5.94
N ALA A 306 -2.83 6.06 5.47
CA ALA A 306 -2.56 6.54 4.12
C ALA A 306 -2.48 8.06 4.09
N MET A 307 -1.51 8.58 3.34
CA MET A 307 -1.30 10.01 3.16
C MET A 307 -0.74 10.31 1.78
N ILE A 308 -0.98 11.52 1.30
CA ILE A 308 -0.45 12.04 0.04
C ILE A 308 0.05 13.47 0.25
N SER A 309 1.21 13.79 -0.30
CA SER A 309 1.75 15.14 -0.34
C SER A 309 2.21 15.49 -1.74
N TYR A 310 1.77 16.63 -2.25
CA TYR A 310 2.18 17.21 -3.52
C TYR A 310 2.12 18.74 -3.41
N PRO A 311 3.22 19.39 -2.96
CA PRO A 311 3.24 20.82 -2.63
C PRO A 311 2.73 21.73 -3.74
N LYS A 312 3.01 21.39 -5.00
CA LYS A 312 2.57 22.18 -6.16
C LYS A 312 1.04 22.28 -6.31
N ALA A 313 0.27 21.31 -5.81
CA ALA A 313 -1.18 21.25 -6.05
C ALA A 313 -2.03 20.95 -4.81
N ILE A 314 -1.46 20.36 -3.76
CA ILE A 314 -2.20 19.93 -2.56
C ILE A 314 -1.80 20.83 -1.39
N PRO A 315 -2.72 21.57 -0.77
CA PRO A 315 -2.42 22.33 0.44
C PRO A 315 -2.01 21.43 1.60
N ALA A 316 -1.12 21.95 2.44
CA ALA A 316 -0.63 21.26 3.63
C ALA A 316 -1.68 21.17 4.75
N GLY A 317 -1.55 20.20 5.65
CA GLY A 317 -2.30 20.07 6.89
C GLY A 317 -3.75 19.63 6.76
N LEU A 318 -4.12 19.01 5.64
CA LEU A 318 -5.49 18.57 5.40
C LEU A 318 -5.74 17.17 5.97
N VAL A 319 -6.97 16.96 6.44
CA VAL A 319 -7.49 15.65 6.85
C VAL A 319 -8.71 15.32 6.01
N ARG A 320 -8.82 14.08 5.57
CA ARG A 320 -9.95 13.56 4.81
C ARG A 320 -10.51 12.33 5.49
N ASP A 321 -11.83 12.31 5.71
CA ASP A 321 -12.55 11.23 6.41
C ASP A 321 -13.46 10.42 5.49
N GLN A 322 -13.41 10.67 4.20
CA GLN A 322 -14.16 9.89 3.21
C GLN A 322 -13.66 8.46 3.14
N MET A 323 -14.59 7.52 2.92
CA MET A 323 -14.31 6.11 2.67
C MET A 323 -13.68 5.96 1.28
N VAL A 324 -12.39 5.63 1.23
CA VAL A 324 -11.58 5.48 -0.01
C VAL A 324 -10.63 4.28 0.12
N ALA A 325 -10.09 3.78 -0.99
CA ALA A 325 -9.30 2.54 -0.99
C ALA A 325 -8.02 2.63 -1.83
N GLY A 326 -7.09 1.68 -1.60
CA GLY A 326 -5.79 1.63 -2.30
C GLY A 326 -5.89 1.53 -3.82
N MET A 327 -6.94 0.88 -4.34
CA MET A 327 -7.18 0.82 -5.80
C MET A 327 -7.46 2.19 -6.43
N ASP A 328 -7.82 3.18 -5.64
CA ASP A 328 -8.11 4.54 -6.10
C ASP A 328 -6.83 5.31 -6.49
N TRP A 329 -5.67 4.88 -6.01
CA TRP A 329 -4.40 5.49 -6.41
C TRP A 329 -4.14 5.37 -7.91
N PHE A 330 -4.54 4.27 -8.53
CA PHE A 330 -4.35 4.08 -9.97
C PHE A 330 -4.98 5.23 -10.79
N PRO A 331 -6.30 5.45 -10.78
CA PRO A 331 -6.89 6.54 -11.52
C PRO A 331 -6.51 7.91 -10.98
N THR A 332 -6.20 8.05 -9.68
CA THR A 332 -5.76 9.32 -9.09
C THR A 332 -4.42 9.77 -9.65
N LEU A 333 -3.45 8.87 -9.75
CA LEU A 333 -2.12 9.18 -10.27
C LEU A 333 -2.15 9.50 -11.76
N LEU A 334 -2.98 8.80 -12.54
CA LEU A 334 -3.20 9.13 -13.94
C LEU A 334 -3.86 10.51 -14.12
N ASP A 335 -4.81 10.86 -13.25
CA ASP A 335 -5.44 12.19 -13.26
C ASP A 335 -4.41 13.31 -12.96
N TYR A 336 -3.54 13.13 -11.97
CA TYR A 336 -2.44 14.08 -11.69
C TYR A 336 -1.37 14.08 -12.80
N ALA A 337 -1.12 12.97 -13.46
CA ALA A 337 -0.23 12.88 -14.60
C ALA A 337 -0.79 13.58 -15.85
N GLY A 338 -2.08 13.95 -15.84
CA GLY A 338 -2.77 14.53 -16.99
C GLY A 338 -2.97 13.53 -18.12
N ALA A 339 -3.14 12.25 -17.80
CA ALA A 339 -3.40 11.19 -18.76
C ALA A 339 -4.68 11.47 -19.55
N GLY A 340 -4.60 11.35 -20.88
CA GLY A 340 -5.73 11.62 -21.76
C GLY A 340 -6.85 10.59 -21.69
N ASN A 341 -6.55 9.38 -21.19
CA ASN A 341 -7.52 8.30 -21.07
C ASN A 341 -7.25 7.46 -19.82
N ILE A 342 -8.17 7.50 -18.87
CA ILE A 342 -8.17 6.60 -17.70
C ILE A 342 -9.00 5.37 -18.10
N PRO A 343 -8.45 4.13 -17.96
CA PRO A 343 -9.16 2.93 -18.36
C PRO A 343 -10.54 2.80 -17.69
N GLY A 344 -11.59 2.62 -18.49
CA GLY A 344 -12.98 2.61 -18.00
C GLY A 344 -13.36 1.35 -17.20
N HIS A 345 -12.54 0.29 -17.22
CA HIS A 345 -12.79 -0.96 -16.49
C HIS A 345 -12.32 -0.91 -15.02
N LEU A 346 -11.62 0.15 -14.59
CA LEU A 346 -11.16 0.27 -13.21
C LEU A 346 -12.33 0.34 -12.22
N GLU A 347 -12.21 -0.34 -11.08
CA GLU A 347 -13.12 -0.17 -9.95
C GLU A 347 -12.69 1.00 -9.06
N GLY A 348 -11.39 1.28 -8.99
CA GLY A 348 -10.85 2.51 -8.38
C GLY A 348 -11.40 3.77 -9.03
N ARG A 349 -11.46 4.84 -8.26
CA ARG A 349 -11.94 6.17 -8.65
C ARG A 349 -10.91 7.24 -8.31
N SER A 350 -10.77 8.27 -9.16
CA SER A 350 -9.86 9.37 -8.85
C SER A 350 -10.26 10.08 -7.56
N LEU A 351 -9.31 10.19 -6.64
CA LEU A 351 -9.47 10.89 -5.36
C LEU A 351 -9.17 12.40 -5.46
N ARG A 352 -8.83 12.92 -6.63
CA ARG A 352 -8.41 14.31 -6.78
C ARG A 352 -9.42 15.29 -6.20
N SER A 353 -10.72 15.07 -6.44
CA SER A 353 -11.77 15.93 -5.89
C SER A 353 -11.92 15.79 -4.37
N VAL A 354 -11.71 14.58 -3.81
CA VAL A 354 -11.65 14.34 -2.36
C VAL A 354 -10.47 15.08 -1.76
N ILE A 355 -9.29 14.90 -2.35
CA ILE A 355 -8.02 15.48 -1.88
C ILE A 355 -8.08 17.00 -1.88
N GLU A 356 -8.39 17.62 -3.04
CA GLU A 356 -8.28 19.06 -3.25
C GLU A 356 -9.50 19.85 -2.74
N LYS A 357 -10.70 19.25 -2.78
CA LYS A 357 -11.97 19.97 -2.58
C LYS A 357 -12.84 19.42 -1.45
N ASP A 358 -12.38 18.40 -0.72
CA ASP A 358 -13.17 17.72 0.31
C ASP A 358 -14.52 17.16 -0.20
N ALA A 359 -14.52 16.71 -1.46
CA ALA A 359 -15.72 16.13 -2.08
C ALA A 359 -16.13 14.84 -1.37
N PRO A 360 -17.40 14.44 -1.41
CA PRO A 360 -17.85 13.15 -0.89
C PRO A 360 -17.06 11.97 -1.48
N SER A 361 -17.06 10.83 -0.78
CA SER A 361 -16.48 9.59 -1.29
C SER A 361 -17.02 9.27 -2.70
N PRO A 362 -16.16 8.88 -3.64
CA PRO A 362 -16.60 8.43 -4.95
C PRO A 362 -17.23 7.03 -4.94
N HIS A 363 -17.18 6.34 -3.79
CA HIS A 363 -17.72 5.01 -3.60
C HIS A 363 -19.03 5.02 -2.82
N GLU A 364 -20.08 4.42 -3.37
CA GLU A 364 -21.31 4.12 -2.63
C GLU A 364 -21.07 3.02 -1.59
N TYR A 365 -20.24 2.03 -1.94
CA TYR A 365 -19.85 0.91 -1.10
C TYR A 365 -18.47 0.39 -1.48
N LEU A 366 -17.81 -0.29 -0.55
CA LEU A 366 -16.58 -1.07 -0.78
C LEU A 366 -16.83 -2.54 -0.46
N ILE A 367 -16.15 -3.42 -1.20
CA ILE A 367 -16.22 -4.87 -1.02
C ILE A 367 -14.80 -5.41 -0.83
N TRP A 368 -14.68 -6.37 0.09
CA TRP A 368 -13.51 -7.19 0.30
C TRP A 368 -13.90 -8.65 0.21
N GLU A 369 -13.10 -9.42 -0.48
CA GLU A 369 -13.32 -10.86 -0.65
C GLU A 369 -12.00 -11.60 -0.45
N GLY A 370 -12.04 -12.69 0.28
CA GLY A 370 -11.01 -13.70 0.43
C GLY A 370 -11.54 -15.08 0.05
N PRO A 371 -10.74 -16.14 0.18
CA PRO A 371 -11.14 -17.47 -0.27
C PRO A 371 -12.43 -18.01 0.38
N ASP A 372 -12.70 -17.68 1.63
CA ASP A 372 -13.80 -18.22 2.45
C ASP A 372 -14.59 -17.15 3.20
N ARG A 373 -14.34 -15.86 2.94
CA ARG A 373 -14.96 -14.74 3.66
C ARG A 373 -15.09 -13.50 2.80
N TRP A 374 -16.07 -12.66 3.14
CA TRP A 374 -16.22 -11.37 2.47
C TRP A 374 -16.76 -10.30 3.43
N ALA A 375 -16.62 -9.04 3.03
CA ALA A 375 -17.24 -7.92 3.72
C ALA A 375 -17.73 -6.88 2.71
N VAL A 376 -18.83 -6.20 3.07
CA VAL A 376 -19.37 -5.05 2.34
C VAL A 376 -19.55 -3.90 3.32
N ARG A 377 -19.04 -2.74 2.97
CA ARG A 377 -19.29 -1.50 3.71
C ARG A 377 -20.03 -0.49 2.84
N LYS A 378 -21.12 0.08 3.38
CA LYS A 378 -21.85 1.20 2.78
C LYS A 378 -22.14 2.25 3.85
N GLY A 379 -21.48 3.40 3.73
CA GLY A 379 -21.53 4.42 4.78
C GLY A 379 -21.04 3.89 6.12
N ASP A 380 -21.84 4.02 7.17
CA ASP A 380 -21.51 3.53 8.51
C ASP A 380 -21.82 2.04 8.74
N TRP A 381 -22.49 1.38 7.82
CA TRP A 381 -22.88 -0.02 7.94
C TRP A 381 -21.87 -0.94 7.27
N LYS A 382 -21.49 -2.00 7.99
CA LYS A 382 -20.61 -3.05 7.48
C LYS A 382 -21.19 -4.43 7.80
N LEU A 383 -21.30 -5.26 6.75
CA LEU A 383 -21.68 -6.65 6.84
C LEU A 383 -20.47 -7.51 6.51
N LEU A 384 -20.20 -8.49 7.36
CA LEU A 384 -19.13 -9.47 7.17
C LEU A 384 -19.75 -10.88 7.12
N TYR A 385 -19.20 -11.74 6.26
CA TYR A 385 -19.48 -13.16 6.24
C TYR A 385 -18.25 -13.93 6.72
N ALA A 386 -18.46 -14.90 7.60
CA ALA A 386 -17.43 -15.74 8.22
C ALA A 386 -16.21 -14.94 8.75
N PRO A 387 -16.42 -13.82 9.50
CA PRO A 387 -15.31 -13.03 10.00
C PRO A 387 -14.44 -13.83 10.97
N ILE A 388 -13.16 -13.47 11.05
CA ILE A 388 -12.20 -13.98 12.03
C ILE A 388 -11.51 -12.84 12.75
N ASP A 389 -11.11 -13.05 13.99
CA ASP A 389 -10.35 -12.12 14.79
C ASP A 389 -9.08 -12.78 15.35
N PRO A 390 -7.98 -12.84 14.56
CA PRO A 390 -6.73 -13.46 15.01
C PRO A 390 -6.04 -12.69 16.13
N ALA A 391 -6.34 -11.39 16.29
CA ALA A 391 -5.76 -10.57 17.36
C ALA A 391 -6.32 -10.97 18.74
N GLY A 392 -7.60 -11.35 18.78
CA GLY A 392 -8.35 -11.56 20.00
C GLY A 392 -8.45 -10.25 20.81
N ASN A 393 -9.64 -9.81 21.16
CA ASN A 393 -9.80 -8.68 22.07
C ASN A 393 -10.41 -9.16 23.37
N PRO A 394 -9.63 -9.26 24.48
CA PRO A 394 -10.15 -9.72 25.77
C PRO A 394 -11.23 -8.80 26.36
N GLU A 395 -11.20 -7.50 26.01
CA GLU A 395 -12.16 -6.51 26.49
C GLU A 395 -13.48 -6.52 25.70
N ALA A 396 -13.45 -7.06 24.47
CA ALA A 396 -14.61 -7.24 23.62
C ALA A 396 -14.60 -8.64 23.01
N PRO A 397 -14.83 -9.69 23.80
CA PRO A 397 -14.86 -11.06 23.30
C PRO A 397 -15.91 -11.19 22.20
N TRP A 398 -15.53 -11.88 21.14
CA TRP A 398 -16.36 -12.10 19.99
C TRP A 398 -16.66 -13.59 19.85
N GLU A 399 -17.93 -13.93 19.65
CA GLU A 399 -18.35 -15.30 19.37
C GLU A 399 -18.81 -15.43 17.92
N PRO A 400 -18.36 -16.45 17.19
CA PRO A 400 -18.85 -16.72 15.84
C PRO A 400 -20.36 -16.82 15.80
N VAL A 401 -20.99 -16.18 14.83
CA VAL A 401 -22.46 -16.27 14.63
C VAL A 401 -22.83 -17.51 13.86
N ALA A 402 -23.98 -18.10 14.19
CA ALA A 402 -24.41 -19.39 13.68
C ALA A 402 -24.60 -19.45 12.16
N ASP A 403 -24.99 -18.34 11.52
CA ASP A 403 -25.17 -18.20 10.07
C ASP A 403 -23.96 -17.58 9.35
N GLY A 404 -22.90 -17.27 10.09
CA GLY A 404 -21.69 -16.67 9.56
C GLY A 404 -21.77 -15.18 9.21
N LEU A 405 -22.95 -14.54 9.34
CA LEU A 405 -23.15 -13.11 9.05
C LEU A 405 -22.98 -12.25 10.32
N PHE A 406 -22.26 -11.16 10.20
CA PHE A 406 -21.99 -10.19 11.26
C PHE A 406 -22.26 -8.78 10.73
N LEU A 407 -23.27 -8.10 11.24
CA LEU A 407 -23.65 -6.75 10.89
C LEU A 407 -23.27 -5.76 12.00
N VAL A 408 -22.62 -4.68 11.64
CA VAL A 408 -22.25 -3.62 12.58
C VAL A 408 -22.51 -2.22 12.00
N ASN A 409 -22.79 -1.26 12.89
CA ASN A 409 -22.77 0.17 12.58
C ASN A 409 -21.49 0.78 13.16
N LEU A 410 -20.53 1.10 12.30
CA LEU A 410 -19.20 1.60 12.69
C LEU A 410 -19.22 2.97 13.38
N LYS A 411 -20.28 3.75 13.21
CA LYS A 411 -20.44 5.03 13.92
C LYS A 411 -20.81 4.81 15.40
N GLU A 412 -21.54 3.76 15.69
CA GLU A 412 -22.01 3.44 17.04
C GLU A 412 -21.05 2.46 17.76
N ASP A 413 -20.44 1.56 16.98
CA ASP A 413 -19.53 0.51 17.47
C ASP A 413 -18.33 0.36 16.54
N ILE A 414 -17.37 1.27 16.68
CA ILE A 414 -16.13 1.27 15.89
C ILE A 414 -15.23 0.07 16.19
N GLY A 415 -15.40 -0.54 17.35
CA GLY A 415 -14.70 -1.75 17.81
C GLY A 415 -15.30 -3.04 17.28
N GLU A 416 -16.40 -2.97 16.51
CA GLU A 416 -17.04 -4.12 15.88
C GLU A 416 -17.30 -5.25 16.91
N SER A 417 -17.80 -4.86 18.09
CA SER A 417 -17.95 -5.77 19.23
C SER A 417 -19.28 -6.50 19.24
N LYS A 418 -20.30 -5.95 18.57
CA LYS A 418 -21.67 -6.41 18.68
C LYS A 418 -22.31 -6.67 17.32
N ASN A 419 -22.74 -7.91 17.09
CA ASN A 419 -23.58 -8.23 15.94
C ASN A 419 -25.01 -7.71 16.14
N VAL A 420 -25.45 -6.83 15.25
CA VAL A 420 -26.80 -6.23 15.29
C VAL A 420 -27.70 -6.71 14.15
N ILE A 421 -27.38 -7.82 13.50
CA ILE A 421 -28.12 -8.32 12.33
C ILE A 421 -29.59 -8.65 12.66
N GLU A 422 -29.86 -9.17 13.86
CA GLU A 422 -31.22 -9.45 14.30
C GLU A 422 -32.06 -8.18 14.53
N GLN A 423 -31.37 -7.05 14.89
CA GLN A 423 -32.03 -5.77 15.12
C GLN A 423 -32.27 -5.01 13.80
N TYR A 424 -31.44 -5.24 12.78
CA TYR A 424 -31.49 -4.55 11.50
C TYR A 424 -31.44 -5.52 10.31
N PRO A 425 -32.34 -6.52 10.23
CA PRO A 425 -32.30 -7.58 9.21
C PRO A 425 -32.42 -7.05 7.78
N GLU A 426 -33.14 -5.94 7.56
CA GLU A 426 -33.25 -5.31 6.24
C GLU A 426 -31.91 -4.74 5.76
N LYS A 427 -31.13 -4.18 6.69
CA LYS A 427 -29.81 -3.65 6.38
C LYS A 427 -28.85 -4.78 6.02
N GLY A 428 -28.88 -5.90 6.74
CA GLY A 428 -28.13 -7.10 6.40
C GLY A 428 -28.46 -7.57 4.97
N ARG A 429 -29.75 -7.75 4.64
CA ARG A 429 -30.20 -8.14 3.29
C ARG A 429 -29.81 -7.15 2.19
N GLU A 430 -29.83 -5.83 2.47
CA GLU A 430 -29.39 -4.79 1.53
C GLU A 430 -27.92 -5.00 1.15
N LEU A 431 -27.04 -5.16 2.14
CA LEU A 431 -25.61 -5.31 1.94
C LEU A 431 -25.23 -6.65 1.31
N GLU A 432 -25.87 -7.73 1.74
CA GLU A 432 -25.68 -9.07 1.16
C GLU A 432 -26.05 -9.07 -0.33
N LYS A 433 -27.16 -8.43 -0.71
CA LYS A 433 -27.56 -8.28 -2.12
C LYS A 433 -26.54 -7.48 -2.93
N LYS A 434 -25.86 -6.48 -2.31
CA LYS A 434 -24.79 -5.74 -2.98
C LYS A 434 -23.60 -6.65 -3.29
N TYR A 435 -23.20 -7.50 -2.34
CA TYR A 435 -22.14 -8.48 -2.57
C TYR A 435 -22.52 -9.48 -3.67
N GLN A 436 -23.73 -10.06 -3.60
CA GLN A 436 -24.20 -11.02 -4.61
C GLN A 436 -24.15 -10.45 -6.03
N LYS A 437 -24.66 -9.23 -6.23
CA LYS A 437 -24.62 -8.56 -7.54
C LYS A 437 -23.19 -8.33 -8.04
N TRP A 438 -22.31 -7.85 -7.15
CA TRP A 438 -20.91 -7.63 -7.50
C TRP A 438 -20.19 -8.93 -7.84
N SER A 439 -20.44 -10.02 -7.10
CA SER A 439 -19.84 -11.35 -7.35
C SER A 439 -20.35 -12.00 -8.65
N GLU A 440 -21.56 -11.65 -9.09
CA GLU A 440 -22.14 -12.09 -10.36
C GLU A 440 -21.71 -11.21 -11.57
N GLY A 441 -20.97 -10.15 -11.30
CA GLY A 441 -20.45 -9.24 -12.33
C GLY A 441 -21.43 -8.15 -12.78
N GLU A 442 -22.48 -7.86 -11.96
CA GLU A 442 -23.50 -6.84 -12.21
C GLU A 442 -23.16 -5.46 -11.61
#